data_70438d460ab54469c3cf7eb17855e168
#
_entry.id   70438d460ab54469c3cf7eb17855e168
#
_cell.length_a   1.000
_cell.length_b   1.000
_cell.length_c   1.000
_cell.angle_alpha   90.00
_cell.angle_beta   90.00
_cell.angle_gamma   90.00
#
_symmetry.space_group_name_H-M   'P 1'
#
loop_
_entity.id
_entity.type
_entity.pdbx_description
1 polymer ?
#
loop_
_entity_poly.entity_id
_entity_poly.type
_entity_poly.pdbx_seq_one_letter_code
_entity_poly.pdbx_strand_id
1 'polypeptide(L)'
;GGTNAIIEYFGEGVKTLSCTGKATICNMGAEVGATTSIFPYDERMATYLRGTGREEVAALADTVAADLCADPEVLADPEKYYDELIDINLSELVPYINGPFTPDAATSVDDMKAYVAEKDYPETVEVALIGSCTNSSYEDLMRAASVAKQALEAGLQPKAQLIINPGSELIRATAERDGLLQTLRDAGAIEMTNACGPCIGQWKRKTAEPTKRNSIVTTFNRNFAKRADGNPNTHAFIVSPEMAVALAFAGKLTFNPLTDTLGDFKFAVPQGAELPTAGFAPCDNGYVAPQEGAAEPFINPESKRLQRLERFAAWDGKDFEALPLLIKTKGKCTTDHISMAGPWLRYRGHLENISENCLMGAVNAFTGATNAVKNQVSQETTTVHKAALDYRANGGCVVVAEENYGEGSSREHAAMEPRFLGIRAIVAKSFARIHETNLKKQGVLALTFKNPSDYDKVMENDRLSINVSQIQPANTLTLSLTHADGTTEIIEVVHTYNHQQIEWFKAGAALNIKRF
;
A
#
# COMPACT_ATOMS: atom_id res chain seq x y z
N GLY A 1 5.38 -15.08 3.57
CA GLY A 1 4.47 -14.16 2.90
C GLY A 1 4.29 -14.47 1.43
N GLY A 2 3.32 -13.81 0.79
CA GLY A 2 2.92 -14.07 -0.60
C GLY A 2 3.79 -13.42 -1.68
N THR A 3 5.02 -13.06 -1.39
CA THR A 3 5.90 -12.35 -2.33
C THR A 3 6.06 -13.15 -3.63
N ASN A 4 5.76 -12.50 -4.75
CA ASN A 4 5.78 -13.07 -6.11
C ASN A 4 4.73 -14.18 -6.36
N ALA A 5 3.84 -14.45 -5.42
CA ALA A 5 2.76 -15.40 -5.60
C ALA A 5 1.55 -14.79 -6.32
N ILE A 6 0.79 -15.62 -6.98
CA ILE A 6 -0.60 -15.37 -7.39
C ILE A 6 -1.45 -16.20 -6.43
N ILE A 7 -2.35 -15.54 -5.69
CA ILE A 7 -3.24 -16.21 -4.75
C ILE A 7 -4.59 -16.42 -5.45
N GLU A 8 -4.96 -17.67 -5.62
CA GLU A 8 -6.27 -18.03 -6.16
C GLU A 8 -7.15 -18.64 -5.07
N TYR A 9 -8.35 -18.09 -4.92
CA TYR A 9 -9.31 -18.52 -3.93
C TYR A 9 -10.38 -19.39 -4.60
N PHE A 10 -10.64 -20.58 -4.08
CA PHE A 10 -11.63 -21.50 -4.61
C PHE A 10 -12.31 -22.31 -3.49
N GLY A 11 -13.27 -23.15 -3.85
CA GLY A 11 -14.06 -23.97 -2.93
C GLY A 11 -15.41 -23.36 -2.58
N GLU A 12 -16.27 -24.15 -1.91
CA GLU A 12 -17.67 -23.77 -1.64
C GLU A 12 -17.79 -22.56 -0.70
N GLY A 13 -16.85 -22.40 0.23
CA GLY A 13 -16.82 -21.25 1.15
C GLY A 13 -16.73 -19.89 0.45
N VAL A 14 -16.10 -19.83 -0.72
CA VAL A 14 -15.95 -18.59 -1.52
C VAL A 14 -17.32 -18.01 -1.91
N LYS A 15 -18.32 -18.85 -2.18
CA LYS A 15 -19.67 -18.44 -2.54
C LYS A 15 -20.44 -17.76 -1.40
N THR A 16 -19.99 -17.95 -0.16
CA THR A 16 -20.59 -17.32 1.02
C THR A 16 -20.08 -15.90 1.28
N LEU A 17 -18.96 -15.54 0.68
CA LEU A 17 -18.33 -14.22 0.84
C LEU A 17 -19.02 -13.18 -0.05
N SER A 18 -19.27 -12.00 0.50
CA SER A 18 -19.77 -10.86 -0.26
C SER A 18 -18.74 -10.37 -1.29
N CYS A 19 -19.17 -9.64 -2.31
CA CYS A 19 -18.27 -9.03 -3.28
C CYS A 19 -17.30 -8.05 -2.60
N THR A 20 -17.79 -7.24 -1.64
CA THR A 20 -16.96 -6.30 -0.86
C THR A 20 -16.00 -7.03 0.09
N GLY A 21 -16.40 -8.16 0.68
CA GLY A 21 -15.54 -9.04 1.47
C GLY A 21 -14.40 -9.64 0.63
N LYS A 22 -14.69 -10.14 -0.58
CA LYS A 22 -13.66 -10.59 -1.53
C LYS A 22 -12.70 -9.47 -1.91
N ALA A 23 -13.21 -8.24 -2.12
CA ALA A 23 -12.38 -7.06 -2.39
C ALA A 23 -11.44 -6.74 -1.22
N THR A 24 -11.90 -6.85 0.03
CA THR A 24 -11.07 -6.69 1.23
C THR A 24 -9.94 -7.73 1.27
N ILE A 25 -10.26 -9.00 1.00
CA ILE A 25 -9.25 -10.08 0.95
C ILE A 25 -8.21 -9.81 -0.13
N CYS A 26 -8.62 -9.40 -1.35
CA CYS A 26 -7.71 -9.03 -2.42
C CYS A 26 -6.84 -7.82 -2.06
N ASN A 27 -7.39 -6.82 -1.37
CA ASN A 27 -6.63 -5.67 -0.89
C ASN A 27 -5.54 -6.12 0.10
N MET A 28 -5.88 -7.00 1.03
CA MET A 28 -4.92 -7.55 2.00
C MET A 28 -3.90 -8.47 1.34
N GLY A 29 -4.24 -9.15 0.25
CA GLY A 29 -3.30 -9.94 -0.56
C GLY A 29 -2.12 -9.11 -1.06
N ALA A 30 -2.37 -7.86 -1.49
CA ALA A 30 -1.30 -6.94 -1.88
C ALA A 30 -0.39 -6.56 -0.69
N GLU A 31 -0.91 -6.51 0.53
CA GLU A 31 -0.14 -6.18 1.73
C GLU A 31 0.79 -7.32 2.19
N VAL A 32 0.45 -8.58 1.89
CA VAL A 32 1.34 -9.73 2.14
C VAL A 32 2.35 -9.96 1.01
N GLY A 33 2.38 -9.08 0.02
CA GLY A 33 3.34 -9.07 -1.07
C GLY A 33 2.93 -9.88 -2.31
N ALA A 34 1.71 -10.39 -2.37
CA ALA A 34 1.22 -11.12 -3.53
C ALA A 34 1.18 -10.24 -4.79
N THR A 35 1.53 -10.82 -5.92
CA THR A 35 1.45 -10.16 -7.23
C THR A 35 0.01 -9.85 -7.60
N THR A 36 -0.90 -10.77 -7.31
CA THR A 36 -2.34 -10.60 -7.47
C THR A 36 -3.11 -11.60 -6.61
N SER A 37 -4.40 -11.33 -6.44
CA SER A 37 -5.37 -12.23 -5.80
C SER A 37 -6.58 -12.38 -6.73
N ILE A 38 -7.09 -13.61 -6.87
CA ILE A 38 -8.17 -13.94 -7.82
C ILE A 38 -9.27 -14.71 -7.10
N PHE A 39 -10.49 -14.26 -7.27
CA PHE A 39 -11.70 -15.00 -6.91
C PHE A 39 -12.45 -15.41 -8.18
N PRO A 40 -13.12 -16.57 -8.21
CA PRO A 40 -14.00 -16.93 -9.31
C PRO A 40 -15.19 -15.97 -9.37
N TYR A 41 -15.68 -15.70 -10.59
CA TYR A 41 -16.91 -14.96 -10.80
C TYR A 41 -18.11 -15.74 -10.26
N ASP A 42 -19.01 -15.05 -9.59
CA ASP A 42 -20.22 -15.65 -9.02
C ASP A 42 -21.41 -14.68 -9.02
N GLU A 43 -22.56 -15.17 -8.59
CA GLU A 43 -23.81 -14.41 -8.54
C GLU A 43 -23.72 -13.18 -7.61
N ARG A 44 -22.89 -13.21 -6.54
CA ARG A 44 -22.69 -12.05 -5.68
C ARG A 44 -21.96 -10.93 -6.40
N MET A 45 -20.95 -11.28 -7.22
CA MET A 45 -20.26 -10.30 -8.06
C MET A 45 -21.19 -9.73 -9.13
N ALA A 46 -22.01 -10.58 -9.78
CA ALA A 46 -23.03 -10.14 -10.74
C ALA A 46 -24.03 -9.17 -10.10
N THR A 47 -24.56 -9.52 -8.93
CA THR A 47 -25.50 -8.70 -8.16
C THR A 47 -24.87 -7.35 -7.76
N TYR A 48 -23.62 -7.35 -7.32
CA TYR A 48 -22.90 -6.14 -6.98
C TYR A 48 -22.69 -5.24 -8.20
N LEU A 49 -22.30 -5.80 -9.34
CA LEU A 49 -22.16 -5.05 -10.60
C LEU A 49 -23.47 -4.39 -11.00
N ARG A 50 -24.58 -5.13 -10.99
CA ARG A 50 -25.91 -4.59 -11.28
C ARG A 50 -26.32 -3.52 -10.28
N GLY A 51 -26.15 -3.77 -8.99
CA GLY A 51 -26.50 -2.81 -7.93
C GLY A 51 -25.67 -1.51 -7.95
N THR A 52 -24.55 -1.50 -8.64
CA THR A 52 -23.67 -0.33 -8.80
C THR A 52 -23.70 0.29 -10.21
N GLY A 53 -24.75 0.01 -11.01
CA GLY A 53 -24.98 0.63 -12.33
C GLY A 53 -24.03 0.10 -13.42
N ARG A 54 -23.63 -1.16 -13.33
CA ARG A 54 -22.74 -1.83 -14.31
C ARG A 54 -23.40 -3.08 -14.89
N GLU A 55 -24.67 -2.96 -15.25
CA GLU A 55 -25.51 -4.04 -15.78
C GLU A 55 -24.91 -4.67 -17.05
N GLU A 56 -24.37 -3.83 -17.95
CA GLU A 56 -23.75 -4.30 -19.20
C GLU A 56 -22.51 -5.16 -18.94
N VAL A 57 -21.71 -4.78 -17.93
CA VAL A 57 -20.53 -5.56 -17.53
C VAL A 57 -20.95 -6.89 -16.91
N ALA A 58 -21.98 -6.90 -16.05
CA ALA A 58 -22.52 -8.11 -15.49
C ALA A 58 -23.06 -9.05 -16.58
N ALA A 59 -23.84 -8.51 -17.53
CA ALA A 59 -24.38 -9.28 -18.64
C ALA A 59 -23.27 -9.88 -19.52
N LEU A 60 -22.18 -9.15 -19.78
CA LEU A 60 -21.04 -9.68 -20.52
C LEU A 60 -20.35 -10.81 -19.72
N ALA A 61 -20.10 -10.60 -18.41
CA ALA A 61 -19.46 -11.61 -17.58
C ALA A 61 -20.32 -12.90 -17.48
N ASP A 62 -21.65 -12.77 -17.41
CA ASP A 62 -22.56 -13.92 -17.40
C ASP A 62 -22.42 -14.79 -18.66
N THR A 63 -22.10 -14.21 -19.82
CA THR A 63 -21.92 -14.97 -21.07
C THR A 63 -20.65 -15.82 -21.08
N VAL A 64 -19.68 -15.51 -20.25
CA VAL A 64 -18.37 -16.17 -20.15
C VAL A 64 -18.08 -16.66 -18.73
N ALA A 65 -19.12 -16.83 -17.90
CA ALA A 65 -18.97 -17.17 -16.49
C ALA A 65 -18.18 -18.46 -16.25
N ALA A 66 -18.30 -19.43 -17.16
CA ALA A 66 -17.55 -20.68 -17.10
C ALA A 66 -16.03 -20.50 -17.28
N ASP A 67 -15.63 -19.47 -18.02
CA ASP A 67 -14.21 -19.14 -18.26
C ASP A 67 -13.63 -18.20 -17.17
N LEU A 68 -14.49 -17.70 -16.27
CA LEU A 68 -14.09 -16.82 -15.16
C LEU A 68 -13.98 -17.59 -13.83
N CYS A 69 -13.68 -18.87 -13.89
CA CYS A 69 -13.48 -19.78 -12.77
C CYS A 69 -12.18 -20.57 -12.99
N ALA A 70 -11.72 -21.25 -11.94
CA ALA A 70 -10.64 -22.23 -12.11
C ALA A 70 -11.12 -23.38 -13.00
N ASP A 71 -10.21 -23.91 -13.81
CA ASP A 71 -10.50 -25.04 -14.70
C ASP A 71 -10.92 -26.29 -13.91
N PRO A 72 -11.86 -27.12 -14.43
CA PRO A 72 -12.36 -28.28 -13.70
C PRO A 72 -11.27 -29.28 -13.27
N GLU A 73 -10.23 -29.46 -14.07
CA GLU A 73 -9.10 -30.33 -13.74
C GLU A 73 -8.24 -29.76 -12.59
N VAL A 74 -8.14 -28.45 -12.46
CA VAL A 74 -7.44 -27.78 -11.34
C VAL A 74 -8.23 -27.99 -10.04
N LEU A 75 -9.55 -27.87 -10.09
CA LEU A 75 -10.41 -28.12 -8.93
C LEU A 75 -10.44 -29.59 -8.51
N ALA A 76 -10.26 -30.53 -9.47
CA ALA A 76 -10.26 -31.97 -9.21
C ALA A 76 -8.96 -32.44 -8.54
N ASP A 77 -7.83 -31.80 -8.81
CA ASP A 77 -6.49 -32.19 -8.31
C ASP A 77 -5.64 -30.94 -8.10
N PRO A 78 -5.96 -30.08 -7.11
CA PRO A 78 -5.30 -28.78 -6.93
C PRO A 78 -3.81 -28.93 -6.56
N GLU A 79 -3.41 -29.98 -5.85
CA GLU A 79 -2.01 -30.22 -5.46
C GLU A 79 -1.08 -30.40 -6.68
N LYS A 80 -1.63 -30.77 -7.82
CA LYS A 80 -0.86 -30.93 -9.06
C LYS A 80 -0.54 -29.60 -9.75
N TYR A 81 -1.39 -28.59 -9.54
CA TYR A 81 -1.35 -27.33 -10.31
C TYR A 81 -0.86 -26.14 -9.50
N TYR A 82 -0.97 -26.16 -8.18
CA TYR A 82 -0.51 -25.09 -7.31
C TYR A 82 0.79 -25.47 -6.61
N ASP A 83 1.68 -24.49 -6.42
CA ASP A 83 2.92 -24.67 -5.67
C ASP A 83 2.68 -24.85 -4.17
N GLU A 84 1.61 -24.25 -3.65
CA GLU A 84 1.21 -24.32 -2.24
C GLU A 84 -0.32 -24.32 -2.15
N LEU A 85 -0.86 -25.16 -1.27
CA LEU A 85 -2.27 -25.24 -0.99
C LEU A 85 -2.54 -24.92 0.49
N ILE A 86 -3.40 -23.94 0.75
CA ILE A 86 -3.81 -23.55 2.10
C ILE A 86 -5.31 -23.80 2.24
N ASP A 87 -5.69 -24.72 3.11
CA ASP A 87 -7.08 -25.02 3.42
C ASP A 87 -7.56 -24.23 4.64
N ILE A 88 -8.65 -23.47 4.49
CA ILE A 88 -9.25 -22.66 5.55
C ILE A 88 -10.70 -23.07 5.75
N ASN A 89 -11.02 -23.67 6.90
CA ASN A 89 -12.39 -23.98 7.28
C ASN A 89 -13.08 -22.72 7.83
N LEU A 90 -13.92 -22.08 7.00
CA LEU A 90 -14.65 -20.86 7.41
C LEU A 90 -15.62 -21.09 8.57
N SER A 91 -16.07 -22.33 8.82
CA SER A 91 -16.96 -22.64 9.94
C SER A 91 -16.26 -22.67 11.30
N GLU A 92 -14.93 -22.80 11.31
CA GLU A 92 -14.10 -22.81 12.51
C GLU A 92 -13.34 -21.49 12.71
N LEU A 93 -13.43 -20.59 11.73
CA LEU A 93 -12.72 -19.33 11.76
C LEU A 93 -13.32 -18.40 12.82
N VAL A 94 -12.50 -17.98 13.77
CA VAL A 94 -12.82 -16.94 14.77
C VAL A 94 -12.25 -15.59 14.34
N PRO A 95 -12.72 -14.46 14.88
CA PRO A 95 -12.12 -13.16 14.62
C PRO A 95 -10.65 -13.11 15.07
N TYR A 96 -9.82 -12.44 14.27
CA TYR A 96 -8.42 -12.18 14.58
C TYR A 96 -8.18 -10.69 14.80
N ILE A 97 -7.21 -10.39 15.64
CA ILE A 97 -6.64 -9.05 15.86
C ILE A 97 -5.20 -9.10 15.39
N ASN A 98 -4.85 -8.23 14.45
CA ASN A 98 -3.55 -8.27 13.81
C ASN A 98 -2.67 -7.10 14.24
N GLY A 99 -1.49 -7.39 14.74
CA GLY A 99 -0.49 -6.40 15.16
C GLY A 99 0.00 -6.53 16.58
N PRO A 100 0.71 -5.51 17.06
CA PRO A 100 1.01 -4.23 16.41
C PRO A 100 2.26 -4.28 15.52
N PHE A 101 2.54 -3.20 14.79
CA PHE A 101 3.77 -2.90 14.05
C PHE A 101 4.08 -3.77 12.83
N THR A 102 3.36 -4.86 12.62
CA THR A 102 3.51 -5.77 11.49
C THR A 102 2.16 -6.37 11.09
N PRO A 103 1.90 -6.62 9.80
CA PRO A 103 0.71 -7.33 9.36
C PRO A 103 0.78 -8.85 9.64
N ASP A 104 1.94 -9.37 10.03
CA ASP A 104 2.18 -10.80 10.21
C ASP A 104 1.85 -11.31 11.64
N ALA A 105 1.50 -10.42 12.57
CA ALA A 105 1.20 -10.76 13.95
C ALA A 105 -0.31 -10.98 14.18
N ALA A 106 -0.88 -11.98 13.54
CA ALA A 106 -2.29 -12.34 13.71
C ALA A 106 -2.49 -13.17 14.98
N THR A 107 -3.39 -12.73 15.87
CA THR A 107 -3.74 -13.41 17.12
C THR A 107 -5.25 -13.60 17.15
N SER A 108 -5.73 -14.81 17.49
CA SER A 108 -7.15 -15.05 17.65
C SER A 108 -7.72 -14.20 18.79
N VAL A 109 -8.99 -13.84 18.71
CA VAL A 109 -9.64 -13.08 19.79
C VAL A 109 -9.62 -13.84 21.12
N ASP A 110 -9.61 -15.17 21.07
CA ASP A 110 -9.55 -16.05 22.24
C ASP A 110 -8.19 -15.98 22.95
N ASP A 111 -7.10 -15.85 22.19
CA ASP A 111 -5.73 -15.82 22.69
C ASP A 111 -5.24 -14.39 23.02
N MET A 112 -6.00 -13.37 22.64
CA MET A 112 -5.57 -11.97 22.73
C MET A 112 -5.23 -11.53 24.15
N LYS A 113 -5.91 -12.06 25.17
CA LYS A 113 -5.63 -11.77 26.57
C LYS A 113 -4.25 -12.26 26.99
N ALA A 114 -3.88 -13.47 26.61
CA ALA A 114 -2.57 -14.04 26.88
C ALA A 114 -1.47 -13.29 26.10
N TYR A 115 -1.72 -12.98 24.84
CA TYR A 115 -0.79 -12.26 23.97
C TYR A 115 -0.47 -10.85 24.49
N VAL A 116 -1.48 -10.08 24.89
CA VAL A 116 -1.31 -8.74 25.47
C VAL A 116 -0.48 -8.80 26.76
N ALA A 117 -0.74 -9.78 27.62
CA ALA A 117 0.00 -9.96 28.87
C ALA A 117 1.47 -10.38 28.63
N GLU A 118 1.71 -11.31 27.72
CA GLU A 118 3.06 -11.77 27.34
C GLU A 118 3.92 -10.64 26.77
N LYS A 119 3.35 -9.84 25.88
CA LYS A 119 4.06 -8.76 25.19
C LYS A 119 4.06 -7.44 25.95
N ASP A 120 3.40 -7.36 27.10
CA ASP A 120 3.23 -6.14 27.89
C ASP A 120 2.68 -4.98 27.04
N TYR A 121 1.66 -5.24 26.22
CA TYR A 121 1.00 -4.22 25.43
C TYR A 121 -0.04 -3.43 26.26
N PRO A 122 -0.23 -2.12 25.99
CA PRO A 122 -1.30 -1.36 26.62
C PRO A 122 -2.67 -1.98 26.30
N GLU A 123 -3.38 -2.46 27.33
CA GLU A 123 -4.68 -3.11 27.16
C GLU A 123 -5.79 -2.13 26.77
N THR A 124 -5.71 -0.88 27.28
CA THR A 124 -6.74 0.13 27.03
C THR A 124 -6.74 0.57 25.58
N VAL A 125 -7.89 0.45 24.92
CA VAL A 125 -8.13 1.02 23.59
C VAL A 125 -8.51 2.48 23.75
N GLU A 126 -7.67 3.38 23.21
CA GLU A 126 -7.94 4.82 23.29
C GLU A 126 -8.77 5.32 22.10
N VAL A 127 -8.56 4.75 20.93
CA VAL A 127 -9.29 5.12 19.69
C VAL A 127 -9.59 3.87 18.87
N ALA A 128 -10.79 3.83 18.28
CA ALA A 128 -11.18 2.88 17.26
C ALA A 128 -11.49 3.65 15.95
N LEU A 129 -10.83 3.25 14.86
CA LEU A 129 -10.98 3.89 13.56
C LEU A 129 -11.55 2.90 12.54
N ILE A 130 -12.66 3.27 11.92
CA ILE A 130 -13.25 2.53 10.80
C ILE A 130 -13.02 3.33 9.53
N GLY A 131 -12.46 2.71 8.47
CA GLY A 131 -12.27 3.44 7.24
C GLY A 131 -11.23 2.85 6.31
N SER A 132 -10.73 3.71 5.45
CA SER A 132 -9.85 3.47 4.31
C SER A 132 -10.53 2.72 3.15
N CYS A 133 -9.76 2.44 2.08
CA CYS A 133 -10.24 1.66 0.93
C CYS A 133 -10.51 0.18 1.26
N THR A 134 -10.05 -0.30 2.43
CA THR A 134 -10.11 -1.72 2.80
C THR A 134 -11.46 -2.08 3.42
N ASN A 135 -11.89 -1.37 4.46
CA ASN A 135 -13.07 -1.72 5.26
C ASN A 135 -13.95 -0.49 5.56
N SER A 136 -14.61 0.02 4.55
CA SER A 136 -15.58 1.11 4.68
C SER A 136 -16.65 1.06 3.59
N SER A 137 -16.99 -0.15 3.13
CA SER A 137 -18.12 -0.41 2.26
C SER A 137 -19.45 -0.15 2.98
N TYR A 138 -20.56 -0.20 2.23
CA TYR A 138 -21.88 -0.11 2.83
C TYR A 138 -22.14 -1.25 3.84
N GLU A 139 -21.73 -2.48 3.50
CA GLU A 139 -21.81 -3.65 4.39
C GLU A 139 -21.02 -3.43 5.69
N ASP A 140 -19.79 -2.96 5.59
CA ASP A 140 -18.92 -2.68 6.74
C ASP A 140 -19.56 -1.67 7.69
N LEU A 141 -20.08 -0.56 7.15
CA LEU A 141 -20.75 0.47 7.95
C LEU A 141 -22.05 -0.03 8.56
N MET A 142 -22.81 -0.89 7.85
CA MET A 142 -24.04 -1.48 8.36
C MET A 142 -23.74 -2.44 9.53
N ARG A 143 -22.73 -3.30 9.41
CA ARG A 143 -22.29 -4.21 10.48
C ARG A 143 -21.80 -3.43 11.71
N ALA A 144 -21.00 -2.40 11.50
CA ALA A 144 -20.52 -1.50 12.56
C ALA A 144 -21.69 -0.79 13.27
N ALA A 145 -22.63 -0.24 12.50
CA ALA A 145 -23.82 0.42 13.06
C ALA A 145 -24.73 -0.56 13.80
N SER A 146 -24.84 -1.81 13.34
CA SER A 146 -25.59 -2.87 14.04
C SER A 146 -25.04 -3.13 15.45
N VAL A 147 -23.70 -3.23 15.59
CA VAL A 147 -23.04 -3.41 16.90
C VAL A 147 -23.23 -2.19 17.79
N ALA A 148 -23.06 -0.99 17.22
CA ALA A 148 -23.27 0.27 17.95
C ALA A 148 -24.71 0.37 18.49
N LYS A 149 -25.70 0.06 17.63
CA LYS A 149 -27.12 0.08 17.98
C LYS A 149 -27.44 -0.83 19.16
N GLN A 150 -26.96 -2.09 19.12
CA GLN A 150 -27.15 -3.05 20.20
C GLN A 150 -26.65 -2.53 21.55
N ALA A 151 -25.45 -1.95 21.56
CA ALA A 151 -24.86 -1.40 22.77
C ALA A 151 -25.60 -0.15 23.29
N LEU A 152 -26.02 0.75 22.37
CA LEU A 152 -26.79 1.95 22.73
C LEU A 152 -28.18 1.59 23.29
N GLU A 153 -28.87 0.61 22.73
CA GLU A 153 -30.15 0.09 23.21
C GLU A 153 -30.01 -0.53 24.61
N ALA A 154 -28.84 -1.08 24.95
CA ALA A 154 -28.50 -1.53 26.29
C ALA A 154 -28.06 -0.39 27.25
N GLY A 155 -28.11 0.87 26.82
CA GLY A 155 -27.71 2.03 27.61
C GLY A 155 -26.21 2.21 27.78
N LEU A 156 -25.39 1.52 26.99
CA LEU A 156 -23.93 1.61 27.05
C LEU A 156 -23.40 2.81 26.26
N GLN A 157 -22.24 3.29 26.68
CA GLN A 157 -21.49 4.33 25.96
C GLN A 157 -20.08 3.84 25.64
N PRO A 158 -19.49 4.22 24.51
CA PRO A 158 -18.12 3.86 24.17
C PRO A 158 -17.14 4.42 25.22
N LYS A 159 -16.13 3.64 25.54
CA LYS A 159 -15.00 4.01 26.41
C LYS A 159 -13.81 4.54 25.61
N ALA A 160 -13.74 4.20 24.32
CA ALA A 160 -12.75 4.71 23.40
C ALA A 160 -13.38 5.71 22.40
N GLN A 161 -12.57 6.62 21.87
CA GLN A 161 -13.02 7.52 20.81
C GLN A 161 -13.29 6.70 19.53
N LEU A 162 -14.46 6.86 18.94
CA LEU A 162 -14.80 6.25 17.66
C LEU A 162 -14.65 7.28 16.53
N ILE A 163 -13.97 6.86 15.46
CA ILE A 163 -13.78 7.68 14.24
C ILE A 163 -14.18 6.86 13.03
N ILE A 164 -14.88 7.47 12.10
CA ILE A 164 -15.33 6.83 10.85
C ILE A 164 -14.93 7.64 9.63
N ASN A 165 -14.45 6.92 8.60
CA ASN A 165 -14.17 7.46 7.26
C ASN A 165 -14.96 6.62 6.26
N PRO A 166 -16.12 7.07 5.74
CA PRO A 166 -16.83 6.37 4.66
C PRO A 166 -15.95 6.16 3.43
N GLY A 167 -16.13 5.06 2.71
CA GLY A 167 -15.26 4.69 1.60
C GLY A 167 -15.36 5.57 0.36
N SER A 168 -16.50 6.23 0.17
CA SER A 168 -16.76 7.16 -0.92
C SER A 168 -17.95 8.06 -0.58
N GLU A 169 -18.16 9.11 -1.37
CA GLU A 169 -19.35 9.96 -1.22
C GLU A 169 -20.65 9.19 -1.50
N LEU A 170 -20.63 8.25 -2.45
CA LEU A 170 -21.76 7.36 -2.71
C LEU A 170 -22.13 6.53 -1.47
N ILE A 171 -21.12 5.92 -0.82
CA ILE A 171 -21.32 5.16 0.42
C ILE A 171 -21.78 6.08 1.55
N ARG A 172 -21.17 7.25 1.71
CA ARG A 172 -21.55 8.23 2.74
C ARG A 172 -23.01 8.65 2.59
N ALA A 173 -23.41 9.08 1.40
CA ALA A 173 -24.78 9.53 1.13
C ALA A 173 -25.80 8.39 1.34
N THR A 174 -25.46 7.18 0.98
CA THR A 174 -26.32 6.00 1.17
C THR A 174 -26.44 5.65 2.66
N ALA A 175 -25.32 5.59 3.38
CA ALA A 175 -25.30 5.30 4.82
C ALA A 175 -26.00 6.42 5.64
N GLU A 176 -25.94 7.67 5.18
CA GLU A 176 -26.70 8.79 5.76
C GLU A 176 -28.20 8.59 5.59
N ARG A 177 -28.64 8.35 4.36
CA ARG A 177 -30.07 8.09 4.04
C ARG A 177 -30.64 6.94 4.87
N ASP A 178 -29.85 5.88 5.05
CA ASP A 178 -30.29 4.65 5.72
C ASP A 178 -30.08 4.70 7.24
N GLY A 179 -29.66 5.85 7.80
CA GLY A 179 -29.51 6.09 9.23
C GLY A 179 -28.28 5.44 9.89
N LEU A 180 -27.40 4.81 9.10
CA LEU A 180 -26.21 4.14 9.63
C LEU A 180 -25.24 5.12 10.27
N LEU A 181 -24.98 6.23 9.58
CA LEU A 181 -24.09 7.29 10.10
C LEU A 181 -24.69 7.96 11.33
N GLN A 182 -26.02 8.14 11.39
CA GLN A 182 -26.67 8.69 12.57
C GLN A 182 -26.48 7.77 13.78
N THR A 183 -26.68 6.45 13.62
CA THR A 183 -26.45 5.47 14.69
C THR A 183 -25.00 5.52 15.21
N LEU A 184 -24.03 5.65 14.31
CA LEU A 184 -22.63 5.78 14.72
C LEU A 184 -22.32 7.11 15.39
N ARG A 185 -22.94 8.21 14.96
CA ARG A 185 -22.85 9.53 15.64
C ARG A 185 -23.48 9.49 17.04
N ASP A 186 -24.59 8.79 17.21
CA ASP A 186 -25.23 8.60 18.52
C ASP A 186 -24.32 7.82 19.48
N ALA A 187 -23.46 6.94 18.93
CA ALA A 187 -22.35 6.32 19.66
C ALA A 187 -21.12 7.24 19.81
N GLY A 188 -21.22 8.53 19.53
CA GLY A 188 -20.13 9.49 19.69
C GLY A 188 -19.07 9.44 18.59
N ALA A 189 -19.34 8.80 17.45
CA ALA A 189 -18.38 8.74 16.36
C ALA A 189 -18.14 10.10 15.70
N ILE A 190 -16.85 10.38 15.43
CA ILE A 190 -16.43 11.53 14.62
C ILE A 190 -16.35 11.07 13.17
N GLU A 191 -17.15 11.66 12.31
CA GLU A 191 -17.07 11.43 10.86
C GLU A 191 -15.96 12.29 10.26
N MET A 192 -15.05 11.66 9.51
CA MET A 192 -13.98 12.32 8.79
C MET A 192 -14.27 12.33 7.28
N THR A 193 -13.54 13.16 6.56
CA THR A 193 -13.61 13.23 5.10
C THR A 193 -13.28 11.88 4.46
N ASN A 194 -13.92 11.57 3.33
CA ASN A 194 -13.69 10.36 2.52
C ASN A 194 -12.27 10.36 1.89
N ALA A 195 -11.27 10.18 2.73
CA ALA A 195 -9.86 10.23 2.34
C ALA A 195 -9.03 9.27 3.20
N CYS A 196 -7.81 8.99 2.77
CA CYS A 196 -6.92 8.09 3.51
C CYS A 196 -6.61 8.59 4.93
N GLY A 197 -6.45 9.90 5.15
CA GLY A 197 -6.30 10.51 6.47
C GLY A 197 -5.37 9.75 7.42
N PRO A 198 -5.90 9.20 8.53
CA PRO A 198 -5.12 8.43 9.49
C PRO A 198 -4.41 7.21 8.90
N CYS A 199 -4.98 6.56 7.88
CA CYS A 199 -4.39 5.38 7.24
C CYS A 199 -2.99 5.65 6.64
N ILE A 200 -2.69 6.90 6.26
CA ILE A 200 -1.38 7.31 5.71
C ILE A 200 -0.65 8.30 6.60
N GLY A 201 -1.00 8.40 7.88
CA GLY A 201 -0.33 9.29 8.82
C GLY A 201 -0.71 10.76 8.70
N GLN A 202 -1.79 11.10 8.00
CA GLN A 202 -2.35 12.45 7.94
C GLN A 202 -3.37 12.68 9.06
N TRP A 203 -3.00 12.32 10.26
CA TRP A 203 -3.82 12.47 11.44
C TRP A 203 -3.01 13.04 12.61
N LYS A 204 -3.37 14.23 13.06
CA LYS A 204 -2.78 14.85 14.23
C LYS A 204 -3.66 14.55 15.44
N ARG A 205 -3.35 13.47 16.13
CA ARG A 205 -4.04 13.08 17.35
C ARG A 205 -3.65 14.02 18.49
N LYS A 206 -4.61 14.82 18.95
CA LYS A 206 -4.36 15.84 20.01
C LYS A 206 -4.33 15.24 21.42
N THR A 207 -4.90 14.05 21.61
CA THR A 207 -5.05 13.38 22.92
C THR A 207 -3.90 12.44 23.26
N ALA A 208 -3.04 12.11 22.31
CA ALA A 208 -1.91 11.22 22.56
C ALA A 208 -0.77 11.95 23.28
N GLU A 209 -0.36 11.41 24.43
CA GLU A 209 0.88 11.80 25.09
C GLU A 209 2.07 11.18 24.33
N PRO A 210 3.02 11.99 23.80
CA PRO A 210 4.07 11.49 22.90
C PRO A 210 4.97 10.41 23.52
N THR A 211 5.12 10.40 24.83
CA THR A 211 6.01 9.49 25.57
C THR A 211 5.30 8.26 26.11
N LYS A 212 3.96 8.24 26.12
CA LYS A 212 3.17 7.16 26.68
C LYS A 212 2.81 6.13 25.60
N ARG A 213 3.06 4.84 25.90
CA ARG A 213 2.54 3.74 25.09
C ARG A 213 1.02 3.72 25.18
N ASN A 214 0.37 3.53 24.03
CA ASN A 214 -1.07 3.47 23.92
C ASN A 214 -1.51 2.51 22.82
N SER A 215 -2.71 1.97 22.88
CA SER A 215 -3.28 1.11 21.85
C SER A 215 -4.45 1.74 21.16
N ILE A 216 -4.49 1.59 19.83
CA ILE A 216 -5.61 1.93 18.98
C ILE A 216 -5.99 0.71 18.13
N VAL A 217 -7.26 0.61 17.77
CA VAL A 217 -7.72 -0.38 16.80
C VAL A 217 -8.17 0.31 15.52
N THR A 218 -7.86 -0.29 14.39
CA THR A 218 -8.16 0.28 13.07
C THR A 218 -8.67 -0.80 12.13
N THR A 219 -9.42 -0.42 11.10
CA THR A 219 -9.79 -1.33 10.02
C THR A 219 -8.94 -1.08 8.77
N PHE A 220 -7.75 -0.51 8.95
CA PHE A 220 -6.81 -0.20 7.89
C PHE A 220 -6.06 -1.45 7.43
N ASN A 221 -5.31 -1.32 6.36
CA ASN A 221 -4.52 -2.43 5.81
C ASN A 221 -3.06 -2.45 6.29
N ARG A 222 -2.64 -1.48 7.12
CA ARG A 222 -1.26 -1.36 7.62
C ARG A 222 -1.24 -0.84 9.05
N ASN A 223 -0.29 -1.36 9.83
CA ASN A 223 -0.14 -1.04 11.25
C ASN A 223 1.32 -0.78 11.66
N PHE A 224 2.20 -0.44 10.73
CA PHE A 224 3.60 -0.14 11.02
C PHE A 224 3.74 1.01 12.03
N ALA A 225 4.87 1.03 12.74
CA ALA A 225 5.17 2.09 13.71
C ALA A 225 5.06 3.49 13.06
N LYS A 226 4.47 4.44 13.79
CA LYS A 226 4.21 5.81 13.33
C LYS A 226 3.19 5.95 12.20
N ARG A 227 2.63 4.84 11.69
CA ARG A 227 1.79 4.85 10.48
C ARG A 227 0.51 5.66 10.65
N ALA A 228 -0.17 5.58 11.80
CA ALA A 228 -1.47 6.21 12.01
C ALA A 228 -1.37 7.70 12.37
N ASP A 229 -0.62 8.03 13.43
CA ASP A 229 -0.57 9.36 14.06
C ASP A 229 0.85 9.97 14.16
N GLY A 230 1.86 9.29 13.61
CA GLY A 230 3.25 9.71 13.66
C GLY A 230 3.96 9.40 15.00
N ASN A 231 3.25 8.88 16.01
CA ASN A 231 3.81 8.55 17.31
C ASN A 231 4.36 7.11 17.32
N PRO A 232 5.66 6.90 17.64
CA PRO A 232 6.25 5.56 17.73
C PRO A 232 5.69 4.72 18.89
N ASN A 233 5.06 5.35 19.87
CA ASN A 233 4.47 4.69 21.05
C ASN A 233 3.00 4.30 20.83
N THR A 234 2.41 4.56 19.68
CA THR A 234 1.07 4.11 19.31
C THR A 234 1.14 2.70 18.74
N HIS A 235 0.54 1.75 19.46
CA HIS A 235 0.36 0.37 19.05
C HIS A 235 -0.93 0.27 18.25
N ALA A 236 -0.83 0.18 16.94
CA ALA A 236 -2.00 0.06 16.06
C ALA A 236 -2.29 -1.42 15.75
N PHE A 237 -3.50 -1.84 16.05
CA PHE A 237 -3.99 -3.19 15.75
C PHE A 237 -5.05 -3.12 14.65
N ILE A 238 -5.04 -4.10 13.76
CA ILE A 238 -6.03 -4.20 12.67
C ILE A 238 -7.12 -5.18 13.09
N VAL A 239 -8.37 -4.76 12.93
CA VAL A 239 -9.57 -5.53 13.26
C VAL A 239 -10.65 -5.30 12.21
N SER A 240 -11.72 -6.10 12.22
CA SER A 240 -12.91 -5.83 11.40
C SER A 240 -13.71 -4.63 11.92
N PRO A 241 -14.58 -3.99 11.10
CA PRO A 241 -15.38 -2.83 11.50
C PRO A 241 -16.27 -3.08 12.73
N GLU A 242 -16.95 -4.21 12.80
CA GLU A 242 -17.77 -4.60 13.95
C GLU A 242 -16.95 -4.83 15.21
N MET A 243 -15.76 -5.44 15.06
CA MET A 243 -14.80 -5.59 16.17
C MET A 243 -14.31 -4.25 16.68
N ALA A 244 -14.01 -3.30 15.79
CA ALA A 244 -13.60 -1.95 16.18
C ALA A 244 -14.62 -1.27 17.08
N VAL A 245 -15.91 -1.39 16.74
CA VAL A 245 -17.01 -0.86 17.56
C VAL A 245 -17.12 -1.59 18.89
N ALA A 246 -17.12 -2.92 18.89
CA ALA A 246 -17.22 -3.72 20.12
C ALA A 246 -16.08 -3.38 21.11
N LEU A 247 -14.84 -3.31 20.59
CA LEU A 247 -13.67 -2.93 21.39
C LEU A 247 -13.73 -1.47 21.87
N ALA A 248 -14.35 -0.55 21.10
CA ALA A 248 -14.57 0.82 21.54
C ALA A 248 -15.51 0.89 22.74
N PHE A 249 -16.61 0.14 22.72
CA PHE A 249 -17.52 0.07 23.87
C PHE A 249 -16.89 -0.61 25.09
N ALA A 250 -16.13 -1.69 24.88
CA ALA A 250 -15.40 -2.38 25.94
C ALA A 250 -14.26 -1.53 26.51
N GLY A 251 -13.60 -0.71 25.69
CA GLY A 251 -12.41 0.06 26.06
C GLY A 251 -11.17 -0.81 26.28
N LYS A 252 -11.20 -2.07 25.87
CA LYS A 252 -10.14 -3.07 26.13
C LYS A 252 -9.85 -3.91 24.91
N LEU A 253 -8.56 -4.06 24.60
CA LEU A 253 -8.06 -4.89 23.51
C LEU A 253 -8.31 -6.39 23.74
N THR A 254 -8.39 -6.79 24.99
CA THR A 254 -8.58 -8.20 25.44
C THR A 254 -10.04 -8.64 25.54
N PHE A 255 -10.99 -7.77 25.18
CA PHE A 255 -12.41 -8.11 25.18
C PHE A 255 -12.77 -9.01 24.01
N ASN A 256 -13.37 -10.17 24.30
CA ASN A 256 -13.89 -11.07 23.28
C ASN A 256 -15.41 -10.90 23.13
N PRO A 257 -15.93 -10.26 22.06
CA PRO A 257 -17.36 -10.01 21.92
C PRO A 257 -18.20 -11.29 21.71
N LEU A 258 -17.57 -12.43 21.41
CA LEU A 258 -18.28 -13.71 21.25
C LEU A 258 -18.61 -14.35 22.62
N THR A 259 -17.77 -14.15 23.62
CA THR A 259 -17.87 -14.82 24.92
C THR A 259 -18.12 -13.88 26.09
N ASP A 260 -17.50 -12.68 26.07
CA ASP A 260 -17.53 -11.74 27.17
C ASP A 260 -18.82 -10.90 27.19
N THR A 261 -19.08 -10.28 28.36
CA THR A 261 -20.20 -9.37 28.58
C THR A 261 -19.74 -8.00 29.06
N LEU A 262 -20.53 -6.99 28.78
CA LEU A 262 -20.37 -5.62 29.35
C LEU A 262 -21.47 -5.41 30.40
N GLY A 263 -21.19 -5.73 31.65
CA GLY A 263 -22.21 -5.93 32.66
C GLY A 263 -23.08 -7.13 32.30
N ASP A 264 -24.39 -6.95 32.20
CA ASP A 264 -25.33 -7.99 31.79
C ASP A 264 -25.54 -8.07 30.26
N PHE A 265 -24.91 -7.17 29.48
CA PHE A 265 -25.07 -7.09 28.04
C PHE A 265 -24.05 -7.98 27.32
N LYS A 266 -24.53 -8.75 26.33
CA LYS A 266 -23.72 -9.53 25.38
C LYS A 266 -24.07 -9.14 23.95
N PHE A 267 -23.05 -8.93 23.12
CA PHE A 267 -23.27 -8.67 21.69
C PHE A 267 -23.87 -9.87 20.98
N ALA A 268 -24.85 -9.63 20.14
CA ALA A 268 -25.35 -10.59 19.16
C ALA A 268 -24.57 -10.45 17.84
N VAL A 269 -24.74 -11.43 16.96
CA VAL A 269 -24.11 -11.45 15.63
C VAL A 269 -24.45 -10.15 14.87
N PRO A 270 -23.44 -9.43 14.34
CA PRO A 270 -23.65 -8.21 13.58
C PRO A 270 -24.52 -8.44 12.35
N GLN A 271 -25.48 -7.56 12.11
CA GLN A 271 -26.32 -7.59 10.91
C GLN A 271 -25.72 -6.65 9.85
N GLY A 272 -25.67 -7.11 8.60
CA GLY A 272 -25.22 -6.32 7.47
C GLY A 272 -25.72 -6.88 6.16
N ALA A 273 -26.17 -6.02 5.25
CA ALA A 273 -26.50 -6.35 3.89
C ALA A 273 -25.36 -5.90 2.97
N GLU A 274 -25.03 -6.72 1.99
CA GLU A 274 -24.00 -6.43 0.99
C GLU A 274 -24.34 -5.17 0.18
N LEU A 275 -25.62 -5.01 -0.15
CA LEU A 275 -26.14 -3.88 -0.90
C LEU A 275 -27.30 -3.19 -0.16
N PRO A 276 -27.46 -1.87 -0.31
CA PRO A 276 -28.60 -1.17 0.25
C PRO A 276 -29.91 -1.61 -0.42
N THR A 277 -30.92 -1.94 0.37
CA THR A 277 -32.23 -2.43 -0.12
C THR A 277 -32.90 -1.48 -1.11
N ALA A 278 -32.74 -0.15 -0.90
CA ALA A 278 -33.30 0.89 -1.77
C ALA A 278 -32.33 1.33 -2.88
N GLY A 279 -31.28 0.55 -3.17
CA GLY A 279 -30.19 0.94 -4.05
C GLY A 279 -29.30 2.02 -3.43
N PHE A 280 -28.23 2.39 -4.12
CA PHE A 280 -27.37 3.48 -3.68
C PHE A 280 -28.06 4.84 -3.82
N ALA A 281 -27.85 5.73 -2.85
CA ALA A 281 -28.41 7.07 -2.89
C ALA A 281 -27.73 7.91 -3.99
N PRO A 282 -28.48 8.75 -4.71
CA PRO A 282 -27.86 9.76 -5.56
C PRO A 282 -26.92 10.65 -4.74
N CYS A 283 -25.74 10.92 -5.26
CA CYS A 283 -24.80 11.84 -4.62
C CYS A 283 -24.22 12.80 -5.68
N ASP A 284 -23.90 14.02 -5.25
CA ASP A 284 -23.09 14.92 -6.04
C ASP A 284 -21.64 14.40 -6.01
N ASN A 285 -21.13 13.97 -7.16
CA ASN A 285 -19.76 13.51 -7.30
C ASN A 285 -18.75 14.65 -7.43
N GLY A 286 -19.20 15.92 -7.37
CA GLY A 286 -18.34 17.09 -7.48
C GLY A 286 -17.70 17.28 -8.86
N TYR A 287 -18.23 16.61 -9.90
CA TYR A 287 -17.70 16.77 -11.25
C TYR A 287 -17.99 18.17 -11.78
N VAL A 288 -16.91 18.88 -12.14
CA VAL A 288 -16.97 20.16 -12.85
C VAL A 288 -16.39 19.96 -14.25
N ALA A 289 -17.21 20.18 -15.26
CA ALA A 289 -16.75 20.04 -16.65
C ALA A 289 -15.62 21.01 -16.97
N PRO A 290 -14.62 20.61 -17.77
CA PRO A 290 -13.60 21.52 -18.25
C PRO A 290 -14.21 22.71 -18.98
N GLN A 291 -13.69 23.90 -18.72
CA GLN A 291 -14.08 25.12 -19.43
C GLN A 291 -13.03 25.46 -20.49
N GLU A 292 -13.48 25.80 -21.69
CA GLU A 292 -12.58 26.30 -22.72
C GLU A 292 -12.03 27.68 -22.33
N GLY A 293 -10.76 27.94 -22.64
CA GLY A 293 -10.10 29.23 -22.38
C GLY A 293 -9.74 29.49 -20.92
N ALA A 294 -9.68 28.45 -20.09
CA ALA A 294 -9.21 28.61 -18.71
C ALA A 294 -7.77 29.14 -18.69
N ALA A 295 -7.52 30.11 -17.80
CA ALA A 295 -6.19 30.66 -17.58
C ALA A 295 -5.25 29.58 -17.00
N GLU A 296 -3.96 29.63 -17.34
CA GLU A 296 -2.97 28.78 -16.68
C GLU A 296 -2.99 29.01 -15.17
N PRO A 297 -2.94 27.93 -14.37
CA PRO A 297 -2.88 28.06 -12.93
C PRO A 297 -1.64 28.85 -12.49
N PHE A 298 -1.83 29.85 -11.66
CA PHE A 298 -0.72 30.55 -11.04
C PHE A 298 -0.16 29.72 -9.88
N ILE A 299 1.13 29.44 -9.93
CA ILE A 299 1.88 28.85 -8.82
C ILE A 299 2.84 29.92 -8.30
N ASN A 300 2.71 30.29 -7.03
CA ASN A 300 3.66 31.20 -6.40
C ASN A 300 5.08 30.59 -6.46
N PRO A 301 6.05 31.26 -7.09
CA PRO A 301 7.42 30.76 -7.20
C PRO A 301 8.11 30.48 -5.85
N GLU A 302 7.69 31.17 -4.80
CA GLU A 302 8.23 30.99 -3.44
C GLU A 302 7.45 29.94 -2.62
N SER A 303 6.49 29.26 -3.22
CA SER A 303 5.74 28.22 -2.54
C SER A 303 6.64 27.07 -2.14
N LYS A 304 6.61 26.69 -0.85
CA LYS A 304 7.29 25.49 -0.37
C LYS A 304 6.50 24.21 -0.58
N ARG A 305 5.23 24.31 -1.03
CA ARG A 305 4.32 23.19 -1.16
C ARG A 305 3.95 22.85 -2.59
N LEU A 306 4.06 23.78 -3.50
CA LEU A 306 3.73 23.64 -4.92
C LEU A 306 4.92 24.11 -5.77
N GLN A 307 5.22 23.33 -6.80
CA GLN A 307 6.26 23.62 -7.79
C GLN A 307 5.71 23.31 -9.18
N ARG A 308 5.99 24.17 -10.16
CA ARG A 308 5.76 23.80 -11.56
C ARG A 308 6.75 22.69 -11.93
N LEU A 309 6.23 21.54 -12.35
CA LEU A 309 7.06 20.41 -12.72
C LEU A 309 7.51 20.57 -14.17
N GLU A 310 8.81 20.47 -14.38
CA GLU A 310 9.41 20.33 -15.70
C GLU A 310 9.27 18.88 -16.19
N ARG A 311 9.08 18.71 -17.49
CA ARG A 311 9.07 17.36 -18.08
C ARG A 311 10.45 16.73 -17.94
N PHE A 312 10.51 15.47 -17.60
CA PHE A 312 11.77 14.73 -17.62
C PHE A 312 12.30 14.63 -19.04
N ALA A 313 13.61 14.86 -19.19
CA ALA A 313 14.26 14.79 -20.48
C ALA A 313 14.16 13.39 -21.09
N ALA A 314 13.96 13.33 -22.40
CA ALA A 314 14.04 12.09 -23.15
C ALA A 314 15.43 11.45 -23.00
N TRP A 315 15.50 10.14 -23.16
CA TRP A 315 16.78 9.44 -23.25
C TRP A 315 17.52 9.86 -24.54
N ASP A 316 18.81 10.07 -24.43
CA ASP A 316 19.66 10.55 -25.52
C ASP A 316 20.13 9.45 -26.50
N GLY A 317 19.67 8.22 -26.29
CA GLY A 317 20.03 7.07 -27.13
C GLY A 317 21.39 6.44 -26.79
N LYS A 318 22.10 6.93 -25.77
CA LYS A 318 23.43 6.44 -25.40
C LYS A 318 23.37 5.45 -24.26
N ASP A 319 24.40 4.61 -24.21
CA ASP A 319 24.63 3.74 -23.06
C ASP A 319 24.90 4.55 -21.80
N PHE A 320 24.69 3.95 -20.66
CA PHE A 320 25.09 4.54 -19.40
C PHE A 320 26.55 4.13 -19.13
N GLU A 321 27.42 5.12 -18.97
CA GLU A 321 28.85 4.90 -18.83
C GLU A 321 29.36 5.40 -17.49
N ALA A 322 30.06 4.55 -16.75
CA ALA A 322 30.79 4.84 -15.52
C ALA A 322 29.99 5.63 -14.46
N LEU A 323 28.67 5.36 -14.36
CA LEU A 323 27.82 6.01 -13.36
C LEU A 323 28.22 5.58 -11.94
N PRO A 324 28.33 6.48 -10.97
CA PRO A 324 28.64 6.13 -9.60
C PRO A 324 27.50 5.32 -8.96
N LEU A 325 27.86 4.37 -8.12
CA LEU A 325 26.93 3.74 -7.18
C LEU A 325 26.53 4.77 -6.12
N LEU A 326 25.23 5.09 -6.05
CA LEU A 326 24.70 5.99 -5.02
C LEU A 326 24.59 5.28 -3.67
N ILE A 327 23.95 4.12 -3.67
CA ILE A 327 23.75 3.26 -2.50
C ILE A 327 23.52 1.82 -2.94
N LYS A 328 24.04 0.87 -2.17
CA LYS A 328 23.65 -0.54 -2.17
C LYS A 328 22.82 -0.78 -0.93
N THR A 329 21.52 -1.08 -1.11
CA THR A 329 20.61 -1.25 0.03
C THR A 329 20.64 -2.68 0.55
N LYS A 330 20.59 -2.84 1.87
CA LYS A 330 20.55 -4.13 2.56
C LYS A 330 19.15 -4.41 3.10
N GLY A 331 18.69 -5.62 2.90
CA GLY A 331 17.40 -6.10 3.40
C GLY A 331 16.23 -5.41 2.73
N LYS A 332 15.10 -5.39 3.41
CA LYS A 332 13.83 -4.86 2.91
C LYS A 332 13.90 -3.34 2.66
N CYS A 333 13.72 -2.94 1.41
CA CYS A 333 13.63 -1.53 1.03
C CYS A 333 12.23 -1.21 0.49
N THR A 334 11.34 -0.78 1.37
CA THR A 334 9.95 -0.47 1.04
C THR A 334 9.80 0.92 0.42
N THR A 335 8.63 1.23 -0.14
CA THR A 335 8.31 2.59 -0.60
C THR A 335 8.36 3.62 0.53
N ASP A 336 8.17 3.22 1.79
CA ASP A 336 8.37 4.10 2.97
C ASP A 336 9.85 4.39 3.24
N HIS A 337 10.76 3.50 2.86
CA HIS A 337 12.20 3.75 2.93
C HIS A 337 12.69 4.63 1.77
N ILE A 338 11.99 4.59 0.62
CA ILE A 338 12.35 5.37 -0.58
C ILE A 338 11.76 6.78 -0.52
N SER A 339 10.46 6.90 -0.22
CA SER A 339 9.75 8.18 -0.10
C SER A 339 8.78 8.11 1.07
N MET A 340 9.20 8.65 2.20
CA MET A 340 8.43 8.57 3.45
C MET A 340 7.12 9.34 3.36
N ALA A 341 6.08 8.80 4.00
CA ALA A 341 4.81 9.47 4.25
C ALA A 341 4.90 10.42 5.48
N GLY A 342 3.76 10.70 6.11
CA GLY A 342 3.68 11.53 7.31
C GLY A 342 3.96 13.00 7.00
N PRO A 343 4.88 13.68 7.74
CA PRO A 343 5.15 15.10 7.56
C PRO A 343 5.62 15.51 6.16
N TRP A 344 6.22 14.59 5.41
CA TRP A 344 6.69 14.82 4.05
C TRP A 344 5.57 15.01 3.03
N LEU A 345 4.38 14.46 3.29
CA LEU A 345 3.22 14.58 2.40
C LEU A 345 2.78 16.02 2.15
N ARG A 346 3.17 16.96 2.98
CA ARG A 346 2.94 18.39 2.75
C ARG A 346 3.64 18.92 1.49
N TYR A 347 4.67 18.22 1.03
CA TYR A 347 5.48 18.58 -0.14
C TYR A 347 5.10 17.80 -1.40
N ARG A 348 4.00 17.04 -1.40
CA ARG A 348 3.60 16.23 -2.57
C ARG A 348 3.49 17.00 -3.89
N GLY A 349 3.16 18.28 -3.82
CA GLY A 349 3.13 19.17 -4.98
C GLY A 349 4.45 19.87 -5.29
N HIS A 350 5.53 19.57 -4.56
CA HIS A 350 6.84 20.21 -4.69
C HIS A 350 7.94 19.15 -4.75
N LEU A 351 8.27 18.71 -5.97
CA LEU A 351 9.14 17.55 -6.19
C LEU A 351 10.55 17.75 -5.60
N GLU A 352 11.11 18.95 -5.71
CA GLU A 352 12.42 19.26 -5.13
C GLU A 352 12.42 19.06 -3.61
N ASN A 353 11.46 19.66 -2.90
CA ASN A 353 11.42 19.57 -1.44
C ASN A 353 11.09 18.15 -0.93
N ILE A 354 10.21 17.41 -1.61
CA ILE A 354 9.91 16.03 -1.19
C ILE A 354 11.08 15.10 -1.47
N SER A 355 11.88 15.38 -2.51
CA SER A 355 13.04 14.56 -2.86
C SER A 355 14.16 14.57 -1.80
N GLU A 356 14.13 15.51 -0.84
CA GLU A 356 15.06 15.51 0.29
C GLU A 356 14.96 14.24 1.15
N ASN A 357 13.82 13.52 1.10
CA ASN A 357 13.63 12.25 1.83
C ASN A 357 13.99 11.01 1.01
N CYS A 358 14.41 11.17 -0.24
CA CYS A 358 14.68 10.04 -1.12
C CYS A 358 15.71 9.08 -0.52
N LEU A 359 15.31 7.80 -0.38
CA LEU A 359 16.11 6.72 0.20
C LEU A 359 16.61 6.98 1.64
N MET A 360 16.01 7.94 2.34
CA MET A 360 16.41 8.30 3.71
C MET A 360 16.25 7.12 4.69
N GLY A 361 15.28 6.23 4.45
CA GLY A 361 15.04 5.05 5.28
C GLY A 361 15.79 3.80 4.83
N ALA A 362 16.46 3.83 3.67
CA ALA A 362 17.19 2.69 3.15
C ALA A 362 18.47 2.42 3.96
N VAL A 363 18.72 1.16 4.27
CA VAL A 363 19.92 0.73 5.00
C VAL A 363 21.06 0.52 4.00
N ASN A 364 22.18 1.20 4.20
CA ASN A 364 23.39 1.04 3.41
C ASN A 364 24.05 -0.31 3.73
N ALA A 365 24.22 -1.16 2.71
CA ALA A 365 24.78 -2.51 2.86
C ALA A 365 26.23 -2.51 3.37
N PHE A 366 27.01 -1.47 3.13
CA PHE A 366 28.41 -1.38 3.51
C PHE A 366 28.60 -0.94 4.97
N THR A 367 27.75 -0.03 5.43
CA THR A 367 27.91 0.61 6.76
C THR A 367 26.85 0.22 7.77
N GLY A 368 25.69 -0.31 7.31
CA GLY A 368 24.52 -0.53 8.15
C GLY A 368 23.78 0.74 8.56
N ALA A 369 24.24 1.91 8.14
CA ALA A 369 23.61 3.19 8.46
C ALA A 369 22.46 3.52 7.51
N THR A 370 21.53 4.37 7.96
CA THR A 370 20.48 4.96 7.12
C THR A 370 20.85 6.41 6.78
N ASN A 371 20.44 6.86 5.61
CA ASN A 371 20.69 8.23 5.11
C ASN A 371 22.17 8.68 5.17
N ALA A 372 23.09 7.74 4.99
CA ALA A 372 24.52 7.99 5.01
C ALA A 372 25.21 7.17 3.92
N VAL A 373 25.83 7.86 2.96
CA VAL A 373 26.57 7.27 1.85
C VAL A 373 27.89 7.98 1.62
N LYS A 374 28.86 7.27 1.10
CA LYS A 374 30.11 7.87 0.66
C LYS A 374 29.89 8.54 -0.70
N ASN A 375 30.11 9.84 -0.76
CA ASN A 375 30.06 10.57 -2.02
C ASN A 375 31.40 10.38 -2.78
N GLN A 376 31.34 9.76 -3.95
CA GLN A 376 32.52 9.46 -4.76
C GLN A 376 33.15 10.72 -5.40
N VAL A 377 32.45 11.88 -5.41
CA VAL A 377 32.98 13.16 -5.90
C VAL A 377 33.76 13.89 -4.80
N SER A 378 33.10 14.12 -3.65
CA SER A 378 33.70 14.82 -2.52
C SER A 378 34.58 13.94 -1.61
N GLN A 379 34.46 12.60 -1.74
CA GLN A 379 35.04 11.57 -0.87
C GLN A 379 34.60 11.65 0.60
N GLU A 380 33.53 12.41 0.90
CA GLU A 380 32.97 12.58 2.24
C GLU A 380 31.72 11.72 2.43
N THR A 381 31.40 11.38 3.66
CA THR A 381 30.11 10.80 4.02
C THR A 381 29.06 11.91 4.09
N THR A 382 27.96 11.73 3.36
CA THR A 382 26.86 12.69 3.30
C THR A 382 25.51 12.01 3.22
N THR A 383 24.41 12.77 3.21
CA THR A 383 23.08 12.21 3.01
C THR A 383 22.90 11.70 1.58
N VAL A 384 22.02 10.70 1.41
CA VAL A 384 21.73 10.11 0.08
C VAL A 384 21.29 11.20 -0.91
N HIS A 385 20.38 12.09 -0.48
CA HIS A 385 19.90 13.20 -1.29
C HIS A 385 21.03 14.12 -1.80
N LYS A 386 21.96 14.53 -0.92
CA LYS A 386 23.07 15.41 -1.32
C LYS A 386 24.04 14.73 -2.30
N ALA A 387 24.39 13.47 -2.03
CA ALA A 387 25.22 12.70 -2.97
C ALA A 387 24.53 12.55 -4.35
N ALA A 388 23.22 12.29 -4.36
CA ALA A 388 22.46 12.19 -5.60
C ALA A 388 22.43 13.49 -6.40
N LEU A 389 22.33 14.66 -5.75
CA LEU A 389 22.41 15.97 -6.41
C LEU A 389 23.78 16.20 -7.08
N ASP A 390 24.87 15.86 -6.39
CA ASP A 390 26.22 15.96 -6.96
C ASP A 390 26.37 15.03 -8.18
N TYR A 391 25.84 13.82 -8.10
CA TYR A 391 25.87 12.87 -9.21
C TYR A 391 24.97 13.29 -10.37
N ARG A 392 23.81 13.87 -10.07
CA ARG A 392 22.91 14.42 -11.11
C ARG A 392 23.63 15.47 -11.96
N ALA A 393 24.41 16.34 -11.35
CA ALA A 393 25.21 17.34 -12.05
C ALA A 393 26.28 16.71 -12.96
N ASN A 394 26.66 15.46 -12.72
CA ASN A 394 27.71 14.71 -13.43
C ASN A 394 27.18 13.49 -14.21
N GLY A 395 25.95 13.54 -14.70
CA GLY A 395 25.38 12.49 -15.58
C GLY A 395 24.45 11.50 -14.89
N GLY A 396 24.38 11.50 -13.57
CA GLY A 396 23.48 10.64 -12.79
C GLY A 396 24.18 9.53 -12.00
N CYS A 397 23.39 8.60 -11.48
CA CYS A 397 23.88 7.50 -10.65
C CYS A 397 23.00 6.26 -10.76
N VAL A 398 23.44 5.17 -10.10
CA VAL A 398 22.75 3.89 -10.03
C VAL A 398 22.50 3.52 -8.57
N VAL A 399 21.37 2.88 -8.30
CA VAL A 399 21.04 2.25 -7.02
C VAL A 399 21.09 0.72 -7.19
N VAL A 400 21.64 0.02 -6.22
CA VAL A 400 21.61 -1.44 -6.16
C VAL A 400 20.83 -1.89 -4.94
N ALA A 401 19.96 -2.90 -5.10
CA ALA A 401 19.06 -3.33 -4.04
C ALA A 401 18.92 -4.85 -3.95
N GLU A 402 18.46 -5.31 -2.81
CA GLU A 402 18.12 -6.71 -2.59
C GLU A 402 16.72 -7.05 -3.12
N GLU A 403 16.07 -8.01 -2.50
CA GLU A 403 14.81 -8.59 -2.95
C GLU A 403 13.63 -7.66 -2.67
N ASN A 404 12.60 -7.76 -3.54
CA ASN A 404 11.32 -7.09 -3.40
C ASN A 404 11.43 -5.57 -3.20
N TYR A 405 12.34 -4.92 -3.94
CA TYR A 405 12.56 -3.48 -3.84
C TYR A 405 11.29 -2.70 -4.15
N GLY A 406 10.91 -1.78 -3.26
CA GLY A 406 9.74 -0.94 -3.40
C GLY A 406 8.43 -1.59 -2.93
N GLU A 407 8.49 -2.65 -2.12
CA GLU A 407 7.32 -3.24 -1.47
C GLU A 407 6.50 -2.19 -0.69
N GLY A 408 5.20 -2.43 -0.57
CA GLY A 408 4.31 -1.59 0.21
C GLY A 408 3.44 -0.68 -0.64
N SER A 409 3.16 0.54 -0.15
CA SER A 409 2.23 1.48 -0.80
C SER A 409 2.65 1.85 -2.20
N SER A 410 1.69 1.88 -3.14
CA SER A 410 1.92 2.43 -4.47
C SER A 410 2.13 3.95 -4.39
N ARG A 411 3.38 4.38 -4.35
CA ARG A 411 3.78 5.80 -4.29
C ARG A 411 4.52 6.20 -5.55
N GLU A 412 3.91 7.07 -6.31
CA GLU A 412 4.55 7.64 -7.50
C GLU A 412 5.81 8.43 -7.13
N HIS A 413 5.79 9.15 -6.00
CA HIS A 413 6.95 9.88 -5.51
C HIS A 413 8.16 8.98 -5.30
N ALA A 414 7.98 7.72 -4.86
CA ALA A 414 9.06 6.76 -4.74
C ALA A 414 9.75 6.40 -6.08
N ALA A 415 9.16 6.79 -7.21
CA ALA A 415 9.76 6.68 -8.54
C ALA A 415 10.12 8.07 -9.14
N MET A 416 9.32 9.11 -8.85
CA MET A 416 9.59 10.47 -9.31
C MET A 416 10.83 11.08 -8.66
N GLU A 417 11.00 10.90 -7.36
CA GLU A 417 12.16 11.40 -6.60
C GLU A 417 13.48 10.83 -7.10
N PRO A 418 13.65 9.50 -7.25
CA PRO A 418 14.83 8.93 -7.88
C PRO A 418 15.10 9.53 -9.26
N ARG A 419 14.06 9.63 -10.11
CA ARG A 419 14.20 10.21 -11.45
C ARG A 419 14.65 11.66 -11.40
N PHE A 420 14.03 12.46 -10.53
CA PHE A 420 14.39 13.88 -10.33
C PHE A 420 15.83 14.05 -9.85
N LEU A 421 16.28 13.20 -8.94
CA LEU A 421 17.65 13.22 -8.40
C LEU A 421 18.71 12.61 -9.33
N GLY A 422 18.33 12.22 -10.55
CA GLY A 422 19.30 11.70 -11.52
C GLY A 422 19.66 10.24 -11.33
N ILE A 423 18.89 9.46 -10.58
CA ILE A 423 19.02 8.00 -10.56
C ILE A 423 18.53 7.47 -11.90
N ARG A 424 19.48 6.96 -12.71
CA ARG A 424 19.23 6.51 -14.08
C ARG A 424 18.74 5.06 -14.14
N ALA A 425 19.29 4.23 -13.26
CA ALA A 425 18.93 2.82 -13.16
C ALA A 425 18.88 2.36 -11.72
N ILE A 426 18.03 1.36 -11.48
CA ILE A 426 18.00 0.58 -10.24
C ILE A 426 18.18 -0.88 -10.63
N VAL A 427 19.18 -1.54 -10.03
CA VAL A 427 19.48 -2.96 -10.24
C VAL A 427 19.18 -3.70 -8.94
N ALA A 428 18.19 -4.58 -8.93
CA ALA A 428 17.75 -5.29 -7.74
C ALA A 428 17.78 -6.80 -7.94
N LYS A 429 17.75 -7.57 -6.86
CA LYS A 429 17.51 -9.03 -6.97
C LYS A 429 16.09 -9.30 -7.45
N SER A 430 15.11 -8.51 -6.99
CA SER A 430 13.72 -8.49 -7.49
C SER A 430 13.03 -7.18 -7.12
N PHE A 431 11.90 -6.89 -7.77
CA PHE A 431 11.07 -5.71 -7.51
C PHE A 431 9.68 -6.09 -7.03
N ALA A 432 9.10 -5.25 -6.18
CA ALA A 432 7.65 -5.20 -6.03
C ALA A 432 7.04 -4.69 -7.34
N ARG A 433 6.09 -5.43 -7.91
CA ARG A 433 5.56 -5.21 -9.25
C ARG A 433 5.04 -3.80 -9.50
N ILE A 434 4.26 -3.26 -8.56
CA ILE A 434 3.69 -1.91 -8.71
C ILE A 434 4.81 -0.88 -8.79
N HIS A 435 5.83 -1.00 -7.95
CA HIS A 435 6.95 -0.08 -7.91
C HIS A 435 7.80 -0.16 -9.19
N GLU A 436 8.06 -1.36 -9.68
CA GLU A 436 8.74 -1.57 -10.98
C GLU A 436 8.00 -0.84 -12.10
N THR A 437 6.67 -0.98 -12.15
CA THR A 437 5.84 -0.28 -13.14
C THR A 437 5.93 1.25 -12.97
N ASN A 438 5.95 1.74 -11.75
CA ASN A 438 6.08 3.18 -11.48
C ASN A 438 7.47 3.71 -11.92
N LEU A 439 8.55 2.97 -11.66
CA LEU A 439 9.89 3.31 -12.16
C LEU A 439 9.91 3.41 -13.69
N LYS A 440 9.36 2.42 -14.38
CA LYS A 440 9.23 2.42 -15.85
C LYS A 440 8.46 3.62 -16.38
N LYS A 441 7.34 3.98 -15.72
CA LYS A 441 6.53 5.15 -16.08
C LYS A 441 7.28 6.47 -15.91
N GLN A 442 8.20 6.55 -14.97
CA GLN A 442 9.02 7.74 -14.73
C GLN A 442 10.35 7.74 -15.50
N GLY A 443 10.58 6.73 -16.35
CA GLY A 443 11.81 6.66 -17.17
C GLY A 443 13.07 6.30 -16.36
N VAL A 444 12.92 5.63 -15.22
CA VAL A 444 14.03 5.00 -14.50
C VAL A 444 14.18 3.56 -14.98
N LEU A 445 15.39 3.15 -15.36
CA LEU A 445 15.66 1.80 -15.83
C LEU A 445 15.62 0.80 -14.67
N ALA A 446 14.62 -0.08 -14.66
CA ALA A 446 14.47 -1.12 -13.65
C ALA A 446 15.02 -2.45 -14.19
N LEU A 447 16.08 -2.96 -13.57
CA LEU A 447 16.81 -4.17 -13.97
C LEU A 447 16.92 -5.15 -12.80
N THR A 448 16.88 -6.44 -13.10
CA THR A 448 17.15 -7.49 -12.11
C THR A 448 18.43 -8.24 -12.45
N PHE A 449 19.18 -8.61 -11.43
CA PHE A 449 20.30 -9.52 -11.61
C PHE A 449 19.81 -10.85 -12.20
N LYS A 450 20.40 -11.30 -13.30
CA LYS A 450 20.09 -12.62 -13.87
C LYS A 450 20.50 -13.73 -12.89
N ASN A 451 21.63 -13.53 -12.22
CA ASN A 451 22.06 -14.34 -11.10
C ASN A 451 22.01 -13.50 -9.83
N PRO A 452 21.10 -13.76 -8.87
CA PRO A 452 20.96 -12.95 -7.65
C PRO A 452 22.24 -12.81 -6.82
N SER A 453 23.17 -13.77 -6.89
CA SER A 453 24.46 -13.70 -6.19
C SER A 453 25.41 -12.62 -6.74
N ASP A 454 25.16 -12.11 -7.95
CA ASP A 454 25.96 -11.01 -8.52
C ASP A 454 25.77 -9.69 -7.75
N TYR A 455 24.70 -9.57 -6.95
CA TYR A 455 24.57 -8.49 -5.99
C TYR A 455 25.80 -8.38 -5.07
N ASP A 456 26.38 -9.48 -4.64
CA ASP A 456 27.52 -9.50 -3.71
C ASP A 456 28.80 -8.94 -4.32
N LYS A 457 28.94 -8.96 -5.64
CA LYS A 457 30.08 -8.44 -6.39
C LYS A 457 30.16 -6.90 -6.37
N VAL A 458 29.01 -6.20 -6.16
CA VAL A 458 28.95 -4.74 -6.18
C VAL A 458 29.59 -4.15 -4.93
N MET A 459 30.60 -3.29 -5.10
CA MET A 459 31.36 -2.63 -4.04
C MET A 459 31.03 -1.13 -3.92
N GLU A 460 31.35 -0.52 -2.78
CA GLU A 460 30.91 0.86 -2.42
C GLU A 460 31.34 1.95 -3.42
N ASN A 461 32.53 1.82 -3.99
CA ASN A 461 33.09 2.83 -4.90
C ASN A 461 32.99 2.43 -6.37
N ASP A 462 32.18 1.45 -6.72
CA ASP A 462 32.04 0.99 -8.08
C ASP A 462 31.47 2.06 -9.01
N ARG A 463 31.91 2.00 -10.26
CA ARG A 463 31.33 2.65 -11.42
C ARG A 463 30.59 1.61 -12.25
N LEU A 464 29.36 1.95 -12.65
CA LEU A 464 28.47 1.03 -13.34
C LEU A 464 28.23 1.52 -14.77
N SER A 465 28.44 0.64 -15.75
CA SER A 465 28.11 0.91 -17.16
C SER A 465 27.07 -0.10 -17.63
N ILE A 466 26.06 0.37 -18.39
CA ILE A 466 24.96 -0.47 -18.86
C ILE A 466 24.75 -0.22 -20.37
N ASN A 467 24.71 -1.28 -21.18
CA ASN A 467 24.49 -1.22 -22.63
C ASN A 467 22.99 -0.97 -22.99
N VAL A 468 22.46 0.15 -22.53
CA VAL A 468 21.04 0.50 -22.66
C VAL A 468 20.57 0.60 -24.10
N SER A 469 21.46 0.97 -25.02
CA SER A 469 21.15 1.07 -26.47
C SER A 469 20.65 -0.25 -27.08
N GLN A 470 20.94 -1.36 -26.42
CA GLN A 470 20.52 -2.70 -26.84
C GLN A 470 19.13 -3.11 -26.30
N ILE A 471 18.44 -2.25 -25.54
CA ILE A 471 17.18 -2.62 -24.87
C ILE A 471 16.09 -3.02 -25.89
N GLN A 472 15.61 -4.24 -25.76
CA GLN A 472 14.50 -4.83 -26.52
C GLN A 472 13.68 -5.74 -25.60
N PRO A 473 12.39 -5.96 -25.86
CA PRO A 473 11.60 -6.87 -25.04
C PRO A 473 12.27 -8.24 -24.86
N ALA A 474 12.28 -8.71 -23.62
CA ALA A 474 12.80 -10.02 -23.21
C ALA A 474 14.31 -10.27 -23.47
N ASN A 475 15.10 -9.24 -23.79
CA ASN A 475 16.55 -9.43 -23.92
C ASN A 475 17.29 -9.27 -22.58
N THR A 476 18.53 -9.75 -22.57
CA THR A 476 19.46 -9.54 -21.47
C THR A 476 20.35 -8.34 -21.79
N LEU A 477 20.60 -7.50 -20.80
CA LEU A 477 21.56 -6.40 -20.89
C LEU A 477 22.84 -6.76 -20.12
N THR A 478 23.91 -6.06 -20.45
CA THR A 478 25.21 -6.19 -19.78
C THR A 478 25.39 -5.04 -18.79
N LEU A 479 25.77 -5.36 -17.58
CA LEU A 479 26.22 -4.43 -16.56
C LEU A 479 27.70 -4.66 -16.30
N SER A 480 28.53 -3.66 -16.55
CA SER A 480 29.96 -3.70 -16.24
C SER A 480 30.19 -2.96 -14.92
N LEU A 481 30.81 -3.62 -13.97
CA LEU A 481 31.30 -3.05 -12.71
C LEU A 481 32.76 -2.70 -12.87
N THR A 482 33.13 -1.46 -12.66
CA THR A 482 34.53 -1.04 -12.57
C THR A 482 34.82 -0.72 -11.12
N HIS A 483 35.67 -1.53 -10.47
CA HIS A 483 36.04 -1.39 -9.07
C HIS A 483 37.09 -0.29 -8.86
N ALA A 484 37.27 0.11 -7.61
CA ALA A 484 38.21 1.18 -7.25
C ALA A 484 39.68 0.86 -7.59
N ASP A 485 40.04 -0.41 -7.70
CA ASP A 485 41.37 -0.89 -8.11
C ASP A 485 41.54 -0.93 -9.65
N GLY A 486 40.51 -0.57 -10.41
CA GLY A 486 40.50 -0.57 -11.86
C GLY A 486 40.15 -1.93 -12.49
N THR A 487 39.88 -2.96 -11.70
CA THR A 487 39.37 -4.24 -12.23
C THR A 487 37.94 -4.09 -12.70
N THR A 488 37.55 -4.88 -13.71
CA THR A 488 36.21 -4.84 -14.27
C THR A 488 35.59 -6.22 -14.24
N GLU A 489 34.37 -6.31 -13.73
CA GLU A 489 33.51 -7.49 -13.82
C GLU A 489 32.32 -7.23 -14.73
N ILE A 490 31.95 -8.22 -15.51
CA ILE A 490 30.78 -8.17 -16.39
C ILE A 490 29.73 -9.12 -15.82
N ILE A 491 28.53 -8.60 -15.60
CA ILE A 491 27.38 -9.36 -15.13
C ILE A 491 26.18 -9.15 -16.06
N GLU A 492 25.30 -10.14 -16.11
CA GLU A 492 24.08 -10.07 -16.90
C GLU A 492 22.92 -9.59 -16.03
N VAL A 493 22.13 -8.67 -16.60
CA VAL A 493 20.89 -8.17 -15.99
C VAL A 493 19.74 -8.37 -16.96
N VAL A 494 18.56 -8.64 -16.42
CA VAL A 494 17.34 -8.88 -17.17
C VAL A 494 16.29 -7.82 -16.81
N HIS A 495 15.24 -7.74 -17.60
CA HIS A 495 14.16 -6.79 -17.38
C HIS A 495 12.83 -7.29 -17.96
N THR A 496 11.73 -6.70 -17.53
CA THR A 496 10.37 -7.05 -17.97
C THR A 496 9.73 -5.95 -18.84
N TYR A 497 10.53 -5.13 -19.54
CA TYR A 497 10.03 -4.10 -20.45
C TYR A 497 9.38 -4.72 -21.69
N ASN A 498 8.13 -4.32 -21.97
CA ASN A 498 7.49 -4.53 -23.25
C ASN A 498 7.76 -3.34 -24.21
N HIS A 499 7.33 -3.44 -25.47
CA HIS A 499 7.53 -2.38 -26.47
C HIS A 499 7.04 -1.01 -26.01
N GLN A 500 5.83 -0.93 -25.44
CA GLN A 500 5.27 0.32 -24.95
C GLN A 500 6.08 0.94 -23.82
N GLN A 501 6.56 0.12 -22.89
CA GLN A 501 7.37 0.57 -21.75
C GLN A 501 8.76 1.05 -22.19
N ILE A 502 9.34 0.45 -23.22
CA ILE A 502 10.58 0.95 -23.85
C ILE A 502 10.35 2.33 -24.47
N GLU A 503 9.22 2.57 -25.10
CA GLU A 503 8.87 3.90 -25.59
C GLU A 503 8.68 4.92 -24.46
N TRP A 504 8.11 4.53 -23.31
CA TRP A 504 8.08 5.40 -22.13
C TRP A 504 9.48 5.79 -21.67
N PHE A 505 10.38 4.82 -21.61
CA PHE A 505 11.77 5.05 -21.21
C PHE A 505 12.47 6.00 -22.20
N LYS A 506 12.36 5.77 -23.51
CA LYS A 506 12.93 6.63 -24.55
C LYS A 506 12.37 8.06 -24.51
N ALA A 507 11.09 8.21 -24.25
CA ALA A 507 10.45 9.52 -24.10
C ALA A 507 10.81 10.25 -22.80
N GLY A 508 11.51 9.58 -21.86
CA GLY A 508 11.88 10.12 -20.54
C GLY A 508 10.82 9.94 -19.46
N ALA A 509 9.57 9.74 -19.84
CA ALA A 509 8.46 9.33 -18.96
C ALA A 509 7.23 8.96 -19.80
N ALA A 510 6.33 8.15 -19.25
CA ALA A 510 5.07 7.79 -19.92
C ALA A 510 4.20 9.01 -20.26
N LEU A 511 4.19 10.03 -19.40
CA LEU A 511 3.45 11.28 -19.62
C LEU A 511 4.00 12.14 -20.77
N ASN A 512 5.22 11.88 -21.22
CA ASN A 512 5.79 12.59 -22.37
C ASN A 512 5.26 12.10 -23.71
N ILE A 513 4.66 10.89 -23.74
CA ILE A 513 4.05 10.37 -24.94
C ILE A 513 2.71 11.06 -25.15
N LYS A 514 2.58 11.84 -26.21
CA LYS A 514 1.32 12.46 -26.59
C LYS A 514 0.32 11.36 -26.95
N ARG A 515 -0.78 11.29 -26.21
CA ARG A 515 -1.98 10.60 -26.67
C ARG A 515 -2.74 11.57 -27.56
N PHE A 516 -2.89 11.22 -28.82
CA PHE A 516 -3.81 11.89 -29.74
C PHE A 516 -5.20 11.28 -29.54
#